data_ee80e8b16fd6c1aa9bb16b8127543dff
#
_entry.id   ee80e8b16fd6c1aa9bb16b8127543dff
#
_cell.length_a   1.000
_cell.length_b   1.000
_cell.length_c   1.000
_cell.angle_alpha   90.00
_cell.angle_beta   90.00
_cell.angle_gamma   90.00
#
_symmetry.space_group_name_H-M   'P 1'
#
loop_
_entity.id
_entity.type
_entity.pdbx_description
1 polymer ?
#
loop_
_entity_poly.entity_id
_entity_poly.type
_entity_poly.pdbx_seq_one_letter_code
_entity_poly.pdbx_strand_id
1 'polypeptide(L)'
;MHFSQTKWSWQELLFALENNLISRNDIIKYAIHTLDEGILGFDIVLKIAIADEYEDIFPYFHELISLEALEDASTIKDKWRYVILKELHATKSDSDDFNSKIEEVYADFGYPEDMAGFIRYMPLTEGKSMEESWQAYLTSAKKRFENK
;
A
#
# COMPACT_ATOMS: atom_id res chain seq x y z
N MET A 1 -10.22 1.79 2.57
CA MET A 1 -8.77 1.86 2.88
C MET A 1 -8.37 3.32 3.04
N HIS A 2 -7.65 3.64 4.12
CA HIS A 2 -7.21 5.00 4.43
C HIS A 2 -5.81 5.29 3.86
N PHE A 3 -5.53 4.79 2.67
CA PHE A 3 -4.20 4.95 2.07
C PHE A 3 -3.83 6.42 1.83
N SER A 4 -4.80 7.31 1.69
CA SER A 4 -4.57 8.75 1.49
C SER A 4 -3.89 9.44 2.67
N GLN A 5 -3.86 8.79 3.85
CA GLN A 5 -3.16 9.31 5.02
C GLN A 5 -1.65 9.02 4.95
N THR A 6 -1.24 8.15 4.06
CA THR A 6 0.16 7.83 3.81
C THR A 6 0.63 8.64 2.60
N LYS A 7 1.86 9.11 2.66
CA LYS A 7 2.43 9.81 1.51
C LYS A 7 3.00 8.79 0.52
N TRP A 8 2.53 8.86 -0.72
CA TRP A 8 2.91 7.92 -1.78
C TRP A 8 3.59 8.64 -2.92
N SER A 9 4.56 7.97 -3.56
CA SER A 9 5.08 8.40 -4.85
C SER A 9 4.13 7.95 -5.96
N TRP A 10 4.24 8.54 -7.12
CA TRP A 10 3.40 8.13 -8.26
C TRP A 10 3.78 6.75 -8.78
N GLN A 11 5.05 6.35 -8.62
CA GLN A 11 5.49 4.98 -8.89
C GLN A 11 4.75 3.98 -7.99
N GLU A 12 4.63 4.30 -6.71
CA GLU A 12 3.91 3.46 -5.74
C GLU A 12 2.42 3.36 -6.06
N LEU A 13 1.81 4.47 -6.47
CA LEU A 13 0.39 4.50 -6.83
C LEU A 13 0.12 3.73 -8.12
N LEU A 14 1.00 3.85 -9.11
CA LEU A 14 0.87 3.09 -10.35
C LEU A 14 0.96 1.59 -10.09
N PHE A 15 1.92 1.17 -9.27
CA PHE A 15 2.03 -0.24 -8.86
C PHE A 15 0.72 -0.76 -8.27
N ALA A 16 0.15 0.00 -7.35
CA ALA A 16 -1.09 -0.40 -6.69
C ALA A 16 -2.27 -0.47 -7.67
N LEU A 17 -2.36 0.48 -8.58
CA LEU A 17 -3.41 0.49 -9.60
C LEU A 17 -3.30 -0.72 -10.53
N GLU A 18 -2.08 -1.00 -10.99
CA GLU A 18 -1.82 -2.13 -11.90
C GLU A 18 -2.06 -3.49 -11.25
N ASN A 19 -1.91 -3.57 -9.92
CA ASN A 19 -2.12 -4.80 -9.16
C ASN A 19 -3.48 -4.85 -8.47
N ASN A 20 -4.39 -3.95 -8.82
CA ASN A 20 -5.76 -3.90 -8.29
C ASN A 20 -5.84 -3.73 -6.77
N LEU A 21 -4.83 -3.13 -6.15
CA LEU A 21 -4.84 -2.82 -4.72
C LEU A 21 -5.68 -1.57 -4.44
N ILE A 22 -5.72 -0.65 -5.40
CA ILE A 22 -6.55 0.55 -5.34
C ILE A 22 -7.25 0.73 -6.68
N SER A 23 -8.31 1.55 -6.69
CA SER A 23 -9.08 1.84 -7.89
C SER A 23 -8.67 3.17 -8.51
N ARG A 24 -9.13 3.41 -9.75
CA ARG A 24 -8.98 4.70 -10.41
C ARG A 24 -9.57 5.84 -9.57
N ASN A 25 -10.72 5.59 -8.95
CA ASN A 25 -11.35 6.57 -8.06
C ASN A 25 -10.47 6.93 -6.86
N ASP A 26 -9.76 5.94 -6.31
CA ASP A 26 -8.82 6.19 -5.21
C ASP A 26 -7.67 7.08 -5.66
N ILE A 27 -7.18 6.90 -6.87
CA ILE A 27 -6.13 7.75 -7.46
C ILE A 27 -6.62 9.20 -7.59
N ILE A 28 -7.83 9.39 -8.11
CA ILE A 28 -8.39 10.73 -8.30
C ILE A 28 -8.57 11.41 -6.94
N LYS A 29 -9.08 10.70 -5.94
CA LYS A 29 -9.23 11.22 -4.58
C LYS A 29 -7.88 11.62 -3.97
N TYR A 30 -6.86 10.80 -4.19
CA TYR A 30 -5.51 11.10 -3.72
C TYR A 30 -4.96 12.36 -4.39
N ALA A 31 -5.16 12.50 -5.71
CA ALA A 31 -4.73 13.68 -6.45
C ALA A 31 -5.40 14.94 -5.89
N ILE A 32 -6.71 14.88 -5.65
CA ILE A 32 -7.46 15.99 -5.06
C ILE A 32 -6.92 16.36 -3.68
N HIS A 33 -6.68 15.34 -2.86
CA HIS A 33 -6.22 15.51 -1.48
C HIS A 33 -4.83 16.14 -1.40
N THR A 34 -3.94 15.81 -2.34
CA THR A 34 -2.57 16.31 -2.35
C THR A 34 -2.36 17.56 -3.17
N LEU A 35 -3.42 18.06 -3.83
CA LEU A 35 -3.32 19.17 -4.77
C LEU A 35 -2.94 20.47 -4.04
N ASP A 36 -1.77 21.01 -4.41
CA ASP A 36 -1.19 22.20 -3.84
C ASP A 36 -0.30 22.83 -4.90
N GLU A 37 -0.43 24.12 -5.13
CA GLU A 37 0.34 24.83 -6.15
C GLU A 37 1.87 24.67 -5.99
N GLY A 38 2.33 24.40 -4.77
CA GLY A 38 3.75 24.20 -4.48
C GLY A 38 4.28 22.81 -4.76
N ILE A 39 3.45 21.83 -5.12
CA ILE A 39 3.94 20.48 -5.36
C ILE A 39 4.59 20.34 -6.73
N LEU A 40 5.56 19.44 -6.81
CA LEU A 40 6.20 19.10 -8.08
C LEU A 40 5.18 18.45 -9.01
N GLY A 41 5.08 18.95 -10.24
CA GLY A 41 4.14 18.39 -11.21
C GLY A 41 2.70 18.82 -10.99
N PHE A 42 2.46 19.93 -10.30
CA PHE A 42 1.11 20.44 -9.99
C PHE A 42 0.16 20.39 -11.19
N ASP A 43 0.60 20.86 -12.36
CA ASP A 43 -0.25 20.90 -13.56
C ASP A 43 -0.72 19.51 -13.97
N ILE A 44 0.12 18.49 -13.79
CA ILE A 44 -0.18 17.11 -14.17
C ILE A 44 -1.11 16.49 -13.12
N VAL A 45 -0.82 16.73 -11.83
CA VAL A 45 -1.68 16.25 -10.74
C VAL A 45 -3.08 16.85 -10.89
N LEU A 46 -3.19 18.11 -11.27
CA LEU A 46 -4.48 18.76 -11.53
C LEU A 46 -5.24 18.03 -12.65
N LYS A 47 -4.57 17.61 -13.71
CA LYS A 47 -5.21 16.86 -14.81
C LYS A 47 -5.80 15.54 -14.30
N ILE A 48 -5.10 14.85 -13.41
CA ILE A 48 -5.63 13.62 -12.79
C ILE A 48 -6.84 13.95 -11.92
N ALA A 49 -6.74 15.00 -11.11
CA ALA A 49 -7.79 15.38 -10.16
C ALA A 49 -9.13 15.72 -10.86
N ILE A 50 -9.07 16.26 -12.08
CA ILE A 50 -10.26 16.67 -12.85
C ILE A 50 -10.60 15.69 -13.97
N ALA A 51 -9.91 14.56 -14.09
CA ALA A 51 -10.14 13.60 -15.16
C ALA A 51 -11.55 13.03 -15.11
N ASP A 52 -12.21 12.95 -16.27
CA ASP A 52 -13.52 12.30 -16.36
C ASP A 52 -13.37 10.77 -16.44
N GLU A 53 -14.50 10.04 -16.37
CA GLU A 53 -14.46 8.58 -16.28
C GLU A 53 -13.92 7.88 -17.52
N TYR A 54 -13.85 8.57 -18.66
CA TYR A 54 -13.38 8.00 -19.93
C TYR A 54 -11.96 8.42 -20.29
N GLU A 55 -11.38 9.34 -19.54
CA GLU A 55 -10.07 9.87 -19.84
C GLU A 55 -8.98 8.88 -19.38
N ASP A 56 -7.99 8.61 -20.25
CA ASP A 56 -6.85 7.78 -19.91
C ASP A 56 -5.88 8.58 -19.04
N ILE A 57 -5.69 8.15 -17.79
CA ILE A 57 -4.79 8.83 -16.85
C ILE A 57 -3.36 8.27 -16.85
N PHE A 58 -3.11 7.16 -17.55
CA PHE A 58 -1.77 6.54 -17.56
C PHE A 58 -0.66 7.46 -18.12
N PRO A 59 -0.90 8.26 -19.17
CA PRO A 59 0.14 9.20 -19.62
C PRO A 59 0.55 10.18 -18.51
N TYR A 60 -0.35 10.59 -17.67
CA TYR A 60 -0.05 11.49 -16.55
C TYR A 60 0.85 10.83 -15.51
N PHE A 61 0.63 9.53 -15.25
CA PHE A 61 1.53 8.77 -14.39
C PHE A 61 2.95 8.76 -14.92
N HIS A 62 3.13 8.52 -16.22
CA HIS A 62 4.46 8.48 -16.81
C HIS A 62 5.16 9.84 -16.73
N GLU A 63 4.44 10.93 -16.92
CA GLU A 63 5.00 12.27 -16.76
C GLU A 63 5.42 12.54 -15.31
N LEU A 64 4.56 12.19 -14.35
CA LEU A 64 4.87 12.39 -12.93
C LEU A 64 6.02 11.52 -12.46
N ILE A 65 6.06 10.27 -12.89
CA ILE A 65 7.14 9.32 -12.55
C ILE A 65 8.48 9.82 -13.08
N SER A 66 8.50 10.47 -14.25
CA SER A 66 9.73 11.04 -14.81
C SER A 66 10.35 12.12 -13.92
N LEU A 67 9.56 12.72 -13.03
CA LEU A 67 10.02 13.74 -12.09
C LEU A 67 10.53 13.16 -10.78
N GLU A 68 10.37 11.85 -10.58
CA GLU A 68 10.74 11.16 -9.34
C GLU A 68 12.04 10.39 -9.51
N ALA A 69 12.73 10.15 -8.37
CA ALA A 69 13.85 9.21 -8.36
C ALA A 69 13.30 7.79 -8.51
N LEU A 70 13.99 6.93 -9.27
CA LEU A 70 13.58 5.55 -9.47
C LEU A 70 13.61 4.78 -8.15
N GLU A 71 12.50 4.10 -7.82
CA GLU A 71 12.36 3.29 -6.62
C GLU A 71 12.45 1.81 -6.95
N ASP A 72 12.97 1.01 -6.01
CA ASP A 72 13.05 -0.43 -6.15
C ASP A 72 11.66 -1.06 -6.07
N ALA A 73 11.30 -1.91 -7.05
CA ALA A 73 9.99 -2.53 -7.12
C ALA A 73 9.66 -3.38 -5.89
N SER A 74 10.65 -4.09 -5.32
CA SER A 74 10.41 -4.90 -4.13
C SER A 74 10.11 -4.04 -2.90
N THR A 75 10.74 -2.86 -2.80
CA THR A 75 10.48 -1.90 -1.72
C THR A 75 9.06 -1.33 -1.84
N ILE A 76 8.63 -0.99 -3.05
CA ILE A 76 7.26 -0.53 -3.32
C ILE A 76 6.24 -1.58 -2.87
N LYS A 77 6.47 -2.83 -3.26
CA LYS A 77 5.60 -3.95 -2.90
C LYS A 77 5.52 -4.14 -1.39
N ASP A 78 6.66 -4.09 -0.70
CA ASP A 78 6.74 -4.25 0.74
C ASP A 78 6.01 -3.12 1.48
N LYS A 79 6.09 -1.89 0.99
CA LYS A 79 5.40 -0.75 1.59
C LYS A 79 3.88 -0.91 1.49
N TRP A 80 3.35 -1.34 0.35
CA TRP A 80 1.93 -1.59 0.19
C TRP A 80 1.46 -2.70 1.13
N ARG A 81 2.23 -3.78 1.22
CA ARG A 81 1.92 -4.87 2.14
C ARG A 81 1.84 -4.38 3.58
N TYR A 82 2.81 -3.56 4.00
CA TYR A 82 2.81 -2.99 5.34
C TYR A 82 1.55 -2.17 5.60
N VAL A 83 1.17 -1.28 4.69
CA VAL A 83 -0.01 -0.42 4.87
C VAL A 83 -1.29 -1.26 4.95
N ILE A 84 -1.44 -2.25 4.08
CA ILE A 84 -2.59 -3.16 4.10
C ILE A 84 -2.67 -3.93 5.41
N LEU A 85 -1.55 -4.51 5.86
CA LEU A 85 -1.52 -5.28 7.10
C LEU A 85 -1.73 -4.42 8.33
N LYS A 86 -1.25 -3.19 8.33
CA LYS A 86 -1.47 -2.25 9.41
C LYS A 86 -2.96 -1.93 9.56
N GLU A 87 -3.66 -1.69 8.45
CA GLU A 87 -5.10 -1.44 8.47
C GLU A 87 -5.88 -2.66 8.93
N LEU A 88 -5.51 -3.85 8.44
CA LEU A 88 -6.15 -5.10 8.87
C LEU A 88 -5.98 -5.32 10.37
N HIS A 89 -4.78 -5.07 10.89
CA HIS A 89 -4.50 -5.22 12.31
C HIS A 89 -5.38 -4.31 13.16
N ALA A 90 -5.63 -3.09 12.71
CA ALA A 90 -6.47 -2.13 13.41
C ALA A 90 -7.94 -2.60 13.51
N THR A 91 -8.38 -3.47 12.59
CA THR A 91 -9.76 -4.00 12.56
C THR A 91 -9.81 -5.48 12.85
N LYS A 92 -8.78 -6.04 13.48
CA LYS A 92 -8.67 -7.48 13.69
C LYS A 92 -9.83 -8.05 14.50
N SER A 93 -10.21 -9.28 14.15
CA SER A 93 -11.22 -10.05 14.85
C SER A 93 -10.87 -11.54 14.75
N ASP A 94 -11.60 -12.38 15.48
CA ASP A 94 -11.40 -13.83 15.42
C ASP A 94 -12.24 -14.50 14.34
N SER A 95 -12.90 -13.72 13.48
CA SER A 95 -13.77 -14.28 12.44
C SER A 95 -12.96 -14.95 11.33
N ASP A 96 -13.56 -15.96 10.69
CA ASP A 96 -12.98 -16.64 9.54
C ASP A 96 -12.79 -15.67 8.37
N ASP A 97 -13.71 -14.73 8.19
CA ASP A 97 -13.62 -13.71 7.14
C ASP A 97 -12.36 -12.85 7.30
N PHE A 98 -12.09 -12.42 8.52
CA PHE A 98 -10.89 -11.64 8.82
C PHE A 98 -9.61 -12.44 8.54
N ASN A 99 -9.55 -13.69 9.02
CA ASN A 99 -8.41 -14.56 8.77
C ASN A 99 -8.21 -14.86 7.28
N SER A 100 -9.31 -14.99 6.54
CA SER A 100 -9.25 -15.18 5.09
C SER A 100 -8.61 -14.00 4.38
N LYS A 101 -8.88 -12.78 4.83
CA LYS A 101 -8.27 -11.57 4.27
C LYS A 101 -6.77 -11.54 4.47
N ILE A 102 -6.28 -11.94 5.65
CA ILE A 102 -4.84 -12.04 5.92
C ILE A 102 -4.21 -13.10 5.01
N GLU A 103 -4.85 -14.24 4.85
CA GLU A 103 -4.38 -15.33 4.00
C GLU A 103 -4.32 -14.93 2.54
N GLU A 104 -5.27 -14.11 2.07
CA GLU A 104 -5.25 -13.53 0.72
C GLU A 104 -4.04 -12.63 0.53
N VAL A 105 -3.75 -11.76 1.50
CA VAL A 105 -2.55 -10.90 1.44
C VAL A 105 -1.29 -11.76 1.39
N TYR A 106 -1.23 -12.78 2.22
CA TYR A 106 -0.09 -13.71 2.25
C TYR A 106 0.16 -14.32 0.86
N ALA A 107 -0.89 -14.83 0.22
CA ALA A 107 -0.79 -15.42 -1.10
C ALA A 107 -0.47 -14.38 -2.18
N ASP A 108 -1.15 -13.23 -2.15
CA ASP A 108 -1.00 -12.18 -3.16
C ASP A 108 0.41 -11.57 -3.17
N PHE A 109 1.10 -11.58 -2.02
CA PHE A 109 2.45 -11.03 -1.91
C PHE A 109 3.53 -12.13 -1.94
N GLY A 110 3.19 -13.34 -2.38
CA GLY A 110 4.15 -14.40 -2.63
C GLY A 110 4.63 -15.15 -1.39
N TYR A 111 3.77 -15.31 -0.41
CA TYR A 111 4.04 -16.08 0.81
C TYR A 111 5.28 -15.58 1.58
N PRO A 112 5.34 -14.29 1.92
CA PRO A 112 6.53 -13.74 2.58
C PRO A 112 6.76 -14.35 3.96
N GLU A 113 8.02 -14.68 4.25
CA GLU A 113 8.40 -15.34 5.52
C GLU A 113 8.02 -14.53 6.75
N ASP A 114 8.09 -13.21 6.68
CA ASP A 114 7.79 -12.34 7.82
C ASP A 114 6.30 -12.29 8.18
N MET A 115 5.44 -12.89 7.36
CA MET A 115 4.02 -13.05 7.67
C MET A 115 3.69 -14.42 8.26
N ALA A 116 4.57 -15.41 8.13
CA ALA A 116 4.27 -16.80 8.52
C ALA A 116 3.83 -16.92 9.98
N GLY A 117 4.38 -16.09 10.85
CA GLY A 117 4.09 -16.16 12.30
C GLY A 117 2.68 -15.73 12.69
N PHE A 118 1.93 -15.09 11.80
CA PHE A 118 0.54 -14.69 12.08
C PHE A 118 -0.48 -15.22 11.06
N ILE A 119 -0.10 -16.27 10.33
CA ILE A 119 -1.01 -17.02 9.45
C ILE A 119 -1.48 -18.27 10.20
N ARG A 120 -2.79 -18.41 10.42
CA ARG A 120 -3.37 -19.44 11.30
C ARG A 120 -3.02 -20.89 10.94
N TYR A 121 -2.73 -21.19 9.68
CA TYR A 121 -2.38 -22.55 9.25
C TYR A 121 -0.86 -22.82 9.21
N MET A 122 -0.06 -21.83 9.54
CA MET A 122 1.40 -21.96 9.56
C MET A 122 1.89 -22.21 10.98
N PRO A 123 3.01 -22.96 11.17
CA PRO A 123 3.58 -23.13 12.50
C PRO A 123 3.94 -21.81 13.15
N LEU A 124 3.70 -21.70 14.47
CA LEU A 124 4.10 -20.51 15.22
C LEU A 124 5.63 -20.45 15.35
N THR A 125 6.16 -19.24 15.34
CA THR A 125 7.56 -19.01 15.66
C THR A 125 7.78 -19.34 17.16
N GLU A 126 8.84 -20.08 17.46
CA GLU A 126 9.15 -20.49 18.82
C GLU A 126 9.15 -19.29 19.78
N GLY A 127 8.41 -19.42 20.86
CA GLY A 127 8.32 -18.39 21.90
C GLY A 127 7.43 -17.20 21.58
N LYS A 128 6.71 -17.21 20.43
CA LYS A 128 5.85 -16.09 20.04
C LYS A 128 4.45 -16.55 19.69
N SER A 129 3.44 -15.78 20.13
CA SER A 129 2.06 -15.94 19.69
C SER A 129 1.89 -15.30 18.30
N MET A 130 0.74 -15.55 17.67
CA MET A 130 0.39 -14.89 16.39
C MET A 130 0.38 -13.38 16.55
N GLU A 131 -0.19 -12.87 17.65
CA GLU A 131 -0.24 -11.42 17.90
C GLU A 131 1.15 -10.83 18.09
N GLU A 132 2.02 -11.49 18.85
CA GLU A 132 3.39 -11.04 19.05
C GLU A 132 4.17 -11.00 17.73
N SER A 133 3.98 -11.98 16.87
CA SER A 133 4.61 -12.03 15.55
C SER A 133 4.12 -10.88 14.67
N TRP A 134 2.82 -10.60 14.69
CA TRP A 134 2.24 -9.50 13.93
C TRP A 134 2.77 -8.15 14.42
N GLN A 135 2.79 -7.94 15.75
CA GLN A 135 3.34 -6.72 16.35
C GLN A 135 4.83 -6.53 15.99
N ALA A 136 5.61 -7.60 16.02
CA ALA A 136 7.02 -7.54 15.63
C ALA A 136 7.17 -7.11 14.16
N TYR A 137 6.36 -7.67 13.27
CA TYR A 137 6.34 -7.27 11.86
C TYR A 137 6.01 -5.80 11.71
N LEU A 138 4.93 -5.34 12.33
CA LEU A 138 4.48 -3.95 12.21
C LEU A 138 5.51 -2.96 12.76
N THR A 139 6.15 -3.30 13.89
CA THR A 139 7.19 -2.45 14.48
C THR A 139 8.39 -2.31 13.55
N SER A 140 8.84 -3.41 12.99
CA SER A 140 9.98 -3.43 12.07
C SER A 140 9.67 -2.63 10.78
N ALA A 141 8.50 -2.88 10.20
CA ALA A 141 8.09 -2.20 8.97
C ALA A 141 7.84 -0.72 9.18
N LYS A 142 7.31 -0.32 10.33
CA LYS A 142 7.13 1.08 10.68
C LYS A 142 8.45 1.84 10.67
N LYS A 143 9.49 1.26 11.23
CA LYS A 143 10.83 1.86 11.22
C LYS A 143 11.33 2.06 9.80
N ARG A 144 11.05 1.11 8.92
CA ARG A 144 11.49 1.15 7.53
C ARG A 144 10.73 2.20 6.71
N PHE A 145 9.41 2.33 6.91
CA PHE A 145 8.54 3.11 6.02
C PHE A 145 8.00 4.41 6.60
N GLU A 146 7.95 4.56 7.91
CA GLU A 146 7.38 5.76 8.54
C GLU A 146 8.41 6.67 9.24
N ASN A 147 9.61 6.18 9.53
CA ASN A 147 10.64 6.96 10.22
C ASN A 147 11.78 7.40 9.28
N LYS A 148 11.43 7.80 8.08
CA LYS A 148 12.41 8.33 7.12
C LYS A 148 12.44 9.84 7.20
#